data_44f278214110e864ae52ff86b03a5386
#
_entry.id   44f278214110e864ae52ff86b03a5386
#
_cell.length_a   1.000
_cell.length_b   1.000
_cell.length_c   1.000
_cell.angle_alpha   90.00
_cell.angle_beta   90.00
_cell.angle_gamma   90.00
#
_symmetry.space_group_name_H-M   'P 1'
#
loop_
_entity.id
_entity.type
_entity.pdbx_description
1 polymer ?
#
loop_
_entity_poly.entity_id
_entity_poly.type
_entity_poly.pdbx_seq_one_letter_code
_entity_poly.pdbx_strand_id
1 'polypeptide(L)'
;MGYDAYSLSGGYAAWLLAVMQKEQADEVSKRVEQSLQKKFRKKIWAAFTKAVKQYELVKENDRIAVCISGGKDSMLMAKLFQELHRHSDFPFEVKFIVMDPGYSTANRNVIEENARKLKIPIEIFESDIFDSVYNIEKSPCYLCARMRRGHLYNYAKSLGCNKIALGHHYDDVIETILMGMLYGAQIQTMMPKLHSTNFEGMELIGPLYLVREDDIKA
;
A
#
# COMPACT_ATOMS: atom_id res chain seq x y z
N MET A 1 2.85 45.02 19.73
CA MET A 1 2.78 43.58 19.50
C MET A 1 1.79 43.35 18.36
N GLY A 2 2.28 43.01 17.17
CA GLY A 2 1.44 42.69 16.02
C GLY A 2 0.97 41.24 16.11
N TYR A 3 -0.33 41.03 16.01
CA TYR A 3 -0.90 39.67 15.88
C TYR A 3 -1.10 39.42 14.39
N ASP A 4 -0.56 38.31 13.89
CA ASP A 4 -0.88 37.85 12.56
C ASP A 4 -2.28 37.23 12.56
N ALA A 5 -3.24 37.91 11.96
CA ALA A 5 -4.61 37.44 11.83
C ALA A 5 -4.84 36.83 10.44
N TYR A 6 -5.25 35.59 10.40
CA TYR A 6 -5.58 34.86 9.16
C TYR A 6 -7.10 34.66 9.06
N SER A 7 -7.66 34.93 7.89
CA SER A 7 -9.06 34.60 7.59
C SER A 7 -9.16 33.17 7.11
N LEU A 8 -10.00 32.36 7.75
CA LEU A 8 -10.30 30.99 7.32
C LEU A 8 -11.33 31.02 6.19
N SER A 9 -10.97 30.46 5.03
CA SER A 9 -11.92 30.22 3.93
C SER A 9 -13.04 29.28 4.41
N GLY A 10 -14.30 29.75 4.33
CA GLY A 10 -15.48 29.04 4.84
C GLY A 10 -15.85 29.35 6.30
N GLY A 11 -15.08 30.19 6.99
CA GLY A 11 -15.41 30.70 8.33
C GLY A 11 -15.36 29.63 9.44
N TYR A 12 -15.96 29.94 10.59
CA TYR A 12 -15.98 29.10 11.79
C TYR A 12 -16.61 27.70 11.55
N ALA A 13 -17.64 27.61 10.72
CA ALA A 13 -18.31 26.34 10.40
C ALA A 13 -17.37 25.36 9.67
N ALA A 14 -16.60 25.84 8.69
CA ALA A 14 -15.62 25.03 8.00
C ALA A 14 -14.49 24.56 8.92
N TRP A 15 -14.02 25.44 9.80
CA TRP A 15 -13.03 25.10 10.83
C TRP A 15 -13.56 24.01 11.79
N LEU A 16 -14.79 24.17 12.29
CA LEU A 16 -15.41 23.20 13.20
C LEU A 16 -15.55 21.84 12.54
N LEU A 17 -16.03 21.79 11.29
CA LEU A 17 -16.12 20.55 10.51
C LEU A 17 -14.74 19.88 10.32
N ALA A 18 -13.70 20.66 10.02
CA ALA A 18 -12.34 20.13 9.87
C ALA A 18 -11.80 19.56 11.19
N VAL A 19 -12.06 20.21 12.33
CA VAL A 19 -11.69 19.74 13.66
C VAL A 19 -12.42 18.43 13.98
N MET A 20 -13.72 18.37 13.80
CA MET A 20 -14.53 17.15 14.05
C MET A 20 -14.05 15.97 13.17
N GLN A 21 -13.77 16.22 11.89
CA GLN A 21 -13.26 15.20 10.98
C GLN A 21 -11.88 14.70 11.41
N LYS A 22 -11.01 15.58 11.90
CA LYS A 22 -9.69 15.23 12.42
C LYS A 22 -9.80 14.36 13.67
N GLU A 23 -10.64 14.76 14.63
CA GLU A 23 -10.87 14.00 15.85
C GLU A 23 -11.45 12.61 15.55
N GLN A 24 -12.42 12.52 14.64
CA GLN A 24 -12.98 11.24 14.20
C GLN A 24 -11.92 10.35 13.53
N ALA A 25 -11.06 10.90 12.68
CA ALA A 25 -9.97 10.16 12.06
C ALA A 25 -8.95 9.69 13.12
N ASP A 26 -8.67 10.51 14.14
CA ASP A 26 -7.80 10.16 15.27
C ASP A 26 -8.35 8.97 16.05
N GLU A 27 -9.65 8.96 16.31
CA GLU A 27 -10.31 7.87 17.01
C GLU A 27 -10.31 6.58 16.20
N VAL A 28 -10.68 6.64 14.92
CA VAL A 28 -10.69 5.47 14.02
C VAL A 28 -9.28 4.88 13.90
N SER A 29 -8.27 5.71 13.63
CA SER A 29 -6.89 5.26 13.51
C SER A 29 -6.40 4.57 14.78
N LYS A 30 -6.64 5.14 15.96
CA LYS A 30 -6.30 4.55 17.26
C LYS A 30 -7.01 3.21 17.50
N ARG A 31 -8.29 3.09 17.15
CA ARG A 31 -9.04 1.82 17.25
C ARG A 31 -8.44 0.73 16.39
N VAL A 32 -8.07 1.06 15.15
CA VAL A 32 -7.41 0.11 14.25
C VAL A 32 -6.06 -0.33 14.79
N GLU A 33 -5.23 0.60 15.25
CA GLU A 33 -3.93 0.32 15.88
C GLU A 33 -4.07 -0.60 17.11
N GLN A 34 -4.99 -0.28 18.00
CA GLN A 34 -5.28 -1.13 19.17
C GLN A 34 -5.79 -2.53 18.78
N SER A 35 -6.60 -2.61 17.73
CA SER A 35 -7.10 -3.89 17.21
C SER A 35 -5.97 -4.76 16.67
N LEU A 36 -5.05 -4.18 15.90
CA LEU A 36 -3.85 -4.87 15.41
C LEU A 36 -2.94 -5.34 16.54
N GLN A 37 -2.76 -4.52 17.58
CA GLN A 37 -1.90 -4.84 18.73
C GLN A 37 -2.52 -5.84 19.72
N LYS A 38 -3.85 -5.95 19.78
CA LYS A 38 -4.57 -6.82 20.73
C LYS A 38 -5.28 -7.97 20.01
N LYS A 39 -6.44 -7.70 19.37
CA LYS A 39 -7.31 -8.73 18.78
C LYS A 39 -6.61 -9.52 17.67
N PHE A 40 -5.93 -8.82 16.78
CA PHE A 40 -5.30 -9.41 15.60
C PHE A 40 -3.78 -9.61 15.74
N ARG A 41 -3.24 -9.42 16.95
CA ARG A 41 -1.79 -9.53 17.18
C ARG A 41 -1.21 -10.87 16.73
N LYS A 42 -1.84 -11.98 17.06
CA LYS A 42 -1.32 -13.32 16.75
C LYS A 42 -1.49 -13.67 15.26
N LYS A 43 -2.61 -13.25 14.68
CA LYS A 43 -3.00 -13.66 13.32
C LYS A 43 -2.40 -12.76 12.23
N ILE A 44 -2.44 -11.45 12.44
CA ILE A 44 -1.98 -10.47 11.45
C ILE A 44 -0.59 -9.95 11.79
N TRP A 45 -0.43 -9.29 12.95
CA TRP A 45 0.84 -8.66 13.31
C TRP A 45 2.01 -9.65 13.38
N ALA A 46 1.82 -10.78 14.05
CA ALA A 46 2.86 -11.79 14.16
C ALA A 46 3.20 -12.46 12.82
N ALA A 47 2.21 -12.71 11.94
CA ALA A 47 2.45 -13.25 10.62
C ALA A 47 3.20 -12.25 9.74
N PHE A 48 2.81 -10.98 9.76
CA PHE A 48 3.50 -9.89 9.07
C PHE A 48 4.95 -9.73 9.54
N THR A 49 5.19 -9.59 10.85
CA THR A 49 6.55 -9.45 11.39
C THR A 49 7.40 -10.68 11.18
N LYS A 50 6.79 -11.88 11.20
CA LYS A 50 7.46 -13.13 10.83
C LYS A 50 7.92 -13.09 9.37
N ALA A 51 7.06 -12.69 8.44
CA ALA A 51 7.42 -12.56 7.03
C ALA A 51 8.55 -11.55 6.83
N VAL A 52 8.46 -10.37 7.47
CA VAL A 52 9.48 -9.33 7.40
C VAL A 52 10.84 -9.86 7.86
N LYS A 53 10.90 -10.59 8.97
CA LYS A 53 12.14 -11.15 9.52
C LYS A 53 12.66 -12.34 8.71
N GLN A 54 11.79 -13.31 8.43
CA GLN A 54 12.17 -14.57 7.79
C GLN A 54 12.71 -14.36 6.36
N TYR A 55 12.15 -13.41 5.64
CA TYR A 55 12.52 -13.12 4.26
C TYR A 55 13.39 -11.86 4.13
N GLU A 56 13.78 -11.25 5.25
CA GLU A 56 14.58 -10.01 5.27
C GLU A 56 14.00 -8.93 4.35
N LEU A 57 12.68 -8.67 4.49
CA LEU A 57 11.96 -7.76 3.61
C LEU A 57 12.30 -6.30 3.89
N VAL A 58 12.62 -5.97 5.14
CA VAL A 58 12.98 -4.61 5.56
C VAL A 58 14.35 -4.65 6.24
N LYS A 59 15.23 -3.76 5.81
CA LYS A 59 16.60 -3.59 6.34
C LYS A 59 16.83 -2.14 6.75
N GLU A 60 17.87 -1.95 7.51
CA GLU A 60 18.33 -0.61 7.89
C GLU A 60 18.59 0.26 6.65
N ASN A 61 18.16 1.52 6.71
CA ASN A 61 18.26 2.52 5.65
C ASN A 61 17.49 2.20 4.36
N ASP A 62 16.61 1.20 4.37
CA ASP A 62 15.68 0.98 3.26
C ASP A 62 14.73 2.18 3.08
N ARG A 63 14.39 2.47 1.82
CA ARG A 63 13.31 3.37 1.43
C ARG A 63 12.25 2.57 0.69
N ILE A 64 11.11 2.40 1.32
CA ILE A 64 10.07 1.46 0.86
C ILE A 64 8.87 2.23 0.33
N ALA A 65 8.52 2.01 -0.93
CA ALA A 65 7.27 2.46 -1.52
C ALA A 65 6.17 1.43 -1.24
N VAL A 66 5.25 1.73 -0.34
CA VAL A 66 4.07 0.92 -0.04
C VAL A 66 2.97 1.27 -1.01
N CYS A 67 2.64 0.35 -1.91
CA CYS A 67 1.65 0.58 -2.97
C CYS A 67 0.23 0.35 -2.46
N ILE A 68 -0.61 1.37 -2.57
CA ILE A 68 -2.00 1.35 -2.14
C ILE A 68 -2.90 1.32 -3.38
N SER A 69 -3.73 0.30 -3.47
CA SER A 69 -4.76 0.15 -4.51
C SER A 69 -6.15 0.62 -4.08
N GLY A 70 -6.30 0.99 -2.80
CA GLY A 70 -7.59 1.29 -2.18
C GLY A 70 -8.34 0.09 -1.61
N GLY A 71 -7.90 -1.14 -1.91
CA GLY A 71 -8.46 -2.36 -1.34
C GLY A 71 -8.04 -2.61 0.11
N LYS A 72 -8.78 -3.50 0.80
CA LYS A 72 -8.57 -3.86 2.20
C LYS A 72 -7.12 -4.27 2.52
N ASP A 73 -6.51 -5.07 1.64
CA ASP A 73 -5.19 -5.65 1.84
C ASP A 73 -4.10 -4.57 1.80
N SER A 74 -4.18 -3.67 0.82
CA SER A 74 -3.23 -2.57 0.69
C SER A 74 -3.34 -1.53 1.81
N MET A 75 -4.56 -1.25 2.29
CA MET A 75 -4.78 -0.37 3.44
C MET A 75 -4.29 -0.99 4.75
N LEU A 76 -4.53 -2.30 4.94
CA LEU A 76 -3.97 -3.04 6.07
C LEU A 76 -2.45 -3.03 6.04
N MET A 77 -1.85 -3.33 4.88
CA MET A 77 -0.40 -3.30 4.71
C MET A 77 0.18 -1.93 5.07
N ALA A 78 -0.46 -0.85 4.64
CA ALA A 78 -0.03 0.50 4.99
C ALA A 78 -0.05 0.75 6.50
N LYS A 79 -1.10 0.32 7.21
CA LYS A 79 -1.17 0.42 8.68
C LYS A 79 -0.09 -0.41 9.36
N LEU A 80 0.16 -1.63 8.88
CA LEU A 80 1.22 -2.48 9.42
C LEU A 80 2.61 -1.86 9.23
N PHE A 81 2.86 -1.20 8.11
CA PHE A 81 4.11 -0.46 7.90
C PHE A 81 4.23 0.77 8.81
N GLN A 82 3.13 1.50 9.06
CA GLN A 82 3.14 2.59 10.04
C GLN A 82 3.53 2.09 11.43
N GLU A 83 2.93 0.97 11.86
CA GLU A 83 3.24 0.34 13.15
C GLU A 83 4.70 -0.20 13.18
N LEU A 84 5.14 -0.86 12.12
CA LEU A 84 6.51 -1.34 12.02
C LEU A 84 7.52 -0.19 12.13
N HIS A 85 7.27 0.91 11.42
CA HIS A 85 8.14 2.09 11.44
C HIS A 85 8.21 2.73 12.84
N ARG A 86 7.13 2.72 13.61
CA ARG A 86 7.11 3.26 14.99
C ARG A 86 7.89 2.40 15.98
N HIS A 87 7.94 1.09 15.75
CA HIS A 87 8.48 0.10 16.68
C HIS A 87 9.74 -0.59 16.19
N SER A 88 10.33 -0.10 15.12
CA SER A 88 11.57 -0.64 14.58
C SER A 88 12.78 -0.21 15.39
N ASP A 89 13.72 -1.15 15.62
CA ASP A 89 14.98 -0.90 16.30
C ASP A 89 16.03 -0.24 15.38
N PHE A 90 15.72 -0.11 14.08
CA PHE A 90 16.63 0.48 13.09
C PHE A 90 15.86 1.47 12.17
N PRO A 91 16.54 2.49 11.64
CA PRO A 91 15.90 3.48 10.77
C PRO A 91 15.62 2.90 9.38
N PHE A 92 14.44 3.20 8.85
CA PHE A 92 14.07 3.02 7.45
C PHE A 92 12.97 4.04 7.10
N GLU A 93 12.78 4.32 5.82
CA GLU A 93 11.76 5.26 5.36
C GLU A 93 10.61 4.55 4.65
N VAL A 94 9.41 5.10 4.79
CA VAL A 94 8.20 4.59 4.12
C VAL A 94 7.52 5.71 3.36
N LYS A 95 7.21 5.46 2.08
CA LYS A 95 6.37 6.29 1.23
C LYS A 95 5.11 5.52 0.88
N PHE A 96 3.95 6.12 1.07
CA PHE A 96 2.66 5.51 0.73
C PHE A 96 2.20 6.07 -0.62
N ILE A 97 2.24 5.26 -1.66
CA ILE A 97 1.95 5.71 -3.02
C ILE A 97 0.68 5.07 -3.57
N VAL A 98 -0.13 5.88 -4.23
CA VAL A 98 -1.32 5.45 -4.98
C VAL A 98 -1.09 5.78 -6.45
N MET A 99 -1.12 4.77 -7.29
CA MET A 99 -1.14 4.98 -8.73
C MET A 99 -2.58 5.13 -9.18
N ASP A 100 -2.91 6.28 -9.74
CA ASP A 100 -4.20 6.54 -10.38
C ASP A 100 -4.08 6.28 -11.89
N PRO A 101 -4.65 5.19 -12.39
CA PRO A 101 -4.62 4.87 -13.82
C PRO A 101 -5.75 5.54 -14.61
N GLY A 102 -6.46 6.50 -14.03
CA GLY A 102 -7.68 7.13 -14.55
C GLY A 102 -8.92 6.70 -13.78
N TYR A 103 -8.86 6.64 -12.46
CA TYR A 103 -10.02 6.32 -11.62
C TYR A 103 -11.15 7.35 -11.81
N SER A 104 -12.40 6.88 -11.66
CA SER A 104 -13.52 7.81 -11.49
C SER A 104 -13.33 8.66 -10.23
N THR A 105 -13.82 9.88 -10.25
CA THR A 105 -13.79 10.80 -9.09
C THR A 105 -14.34 10.13 -7.82
N ALA A 106 -15.38 9.31 -7.96
CA ALA A 106 -15.96 8.56 -6.83
C ALA A 106 -14.95 7.57 -6.21
N ASN A 107 -14.25 6.78 -7.03
CA ASN A 107 -13.25 5.83 -6.54
C ASN A 107 -12.05 6.54 -5.90
N ARG A 108 -11.58 7.61 -6.51
CA ARG A 108 -10.47 8.42 -5.96
C ARG A 108 -10.84 8.99 -4.59
N ASN A 109 -12.04 9.58 -4.46
CA ASN A 109 -12.52 10.12 -3.18
C ASN A 109 -12.59 9.04 -2.09
N VAL A 110 -13.01 7.82 -2.41
CA VAL A 110 -13.05 6.70 -1.45
C VAL A 110 -11.64 6.35 -0.94
N ILE A 111 -10.65 6.30 -1.84
CA ILE A 111 -9.26 6.01 -1.47
C ILE A 111 -8.71 7.11 -0.56
N GLU A 112 -8.89 8.37 -0.94
CA GLU A 112 -8.44 9.53 -0.16
C GLU A 112 -9.12 9.61 1.22
N GLU A 113 -10.44 9.37 1.26
CA GLU A 113 -11.19 9.37 2.52
C GLU A 113 -10.74 8.24 3.46
N ASN A 114 -10.53 7.03 2.94
CA ASN A 114 -10.04 5.90 3.72
C ASN A 114 -8.62 6.16 4.24
N ALA A 115 -7.74 6.71 3.40
CA ALA A 115 -6.40 7.08 3.80
C ALA A 115 -6.42 8.16 4.90
N ARG A 116 -7.29 9.17 4.77
CA ARG A 116 -7.48 10.21 5.79
C ARG A 116 -7.98 9.64 7.11
N LYS A 117 -9.01 8.76 7.08
CA LYS A 117 -9.55 8.10 8.29
C LYS A 117 -8.51 7.24 9.00
N LEU A 118 -7.64 6.59 8.24
CA LEU A 118 -6.56 5.74 8.77
C LEU A 118 -5.28 6.52 9.06
N LYS A 119 -5.24 7.82 8.77
CA LYS A 119 -4.05 8.67 8.87
C LYS A 119 -2.85 8.15 8.10
N ILE A 120 -3.08 7.64 6.91
CA ILE A 120 -2.04 7.21 5.99
C ILE A 120 -1.70 8.39 5.08
N PRO A 121 -0.47 8.93 5.12
CA PRO A 121 -0.08 10.06 4.26
C PRO A 121 0.21 9.55 2.84
N ILE A 122 -0.83 9.44 2.03
CA ILE A 122 -0.73 8.95 0.65
C ILE A 122 -0.23 10.05 -0.29
N GLU A 123 0.57 9.63 -1.27
CA GLU A 123 0.99 10.41 -2.42
C GLU A 123 0.40 9.78 -3.68
N ILE A 124 -0.46 10.54 -4.39
CA ILE A 124 -1.15 10.05 -5.57
C ILE A 124 -0.41 10.55 -6.81
N PHE A 125 -0.10 9.64 -7.72
CA PHE A 125 0.43 9.99 -9.04
C PHE A 125 -0.44 9.41 -10.14
N GLU A 126 -0.64 10.19 -11.18
CA GLU A 126 -1.46 9.84 -12.34
C GLU A 126 -0.63 9.12 -13.40
N SER A 127 -1.27 8.21 -14.12
CA SER A 127 -0.66 7.51 -15.23
C SER A 127 -1.66 7.31 -16.37
N ASP A 128 -1.24 7.57 -17.60
CA ASP A 128 -2.08 7.49 -18.81
C ASP A 128 -2.24 6.03 -19.32
N ILE A 129 -2.23 5.05 -18.41
CA ILE A 129 -2.23 3.64 -18.79
C ILE A 129 -3.53 3.24 -19.48
N PHE A 130 -4.67 3.72 -19.01
CA PHE A 130 -5.96 3.36 -19.60
C PHE A 130 -6.06 3.88 -21.04
N ASP A 131 -5.62 5.09 -21.31
CA ASP A 131 -5.65 5.67 -22.65
C ASP A 131 -4.71 4.92 -23.60
N SER A 132 -3.58 4.43 -23.10
CA SER A 132 -2.60 3.68 -23.87
C SER A 132 -3.04 2.25 -24.20
N VAL A 133 -3.87 1.61 -23.36
CA VAL A 133 -4.27 0.19 -23.50
C VAL A 133 -5.60 0.05 -24.25
N TYR A 134 -6.42 1.09 -24.30
CA TYR A 134 -7.77 1.04 -24.89
C TYR A 134 -7.78 0.68 -26.40
N ASN A 135 -6.66 0.91 -27.10
CA ASN A 135 -6.52 0.67 -28.54
C ASN A 135 -5.81 -0.65 -28.89
N ILE A 136 -5.59 -1.57 -27.93
CA ILE A 136 -4.81 -2.80 -28.16
C ILE A 136 -5.70 -4.03 -28.12
N GLU A 137 -5.82 -4.69 -29.29
CA GLU A 137 -6.68 -5.87 -29.48
C GLU A 137 -6.17 -7.17 -28.82
N LYS A 138 -4.84 -7.28 -28.54
CA LYS A 138 -4.24 -8.51 -27.98
C LYS A 138 -3.87 -8.35 -26.51
N SER A 139 -4.52 -9.16 -25.64
CA SER A 139 -4.21 -9.31 -24.21
C SER A 139 -4.12 -7.98 -23.42
N PRO A 140 -5.17 -7.13 -23.43
CA PRO A 140 -5.11 -5.82 -22.80
C PRO A 140 -4.80 -5.89 -21.29
N CYS A 141 -5.29 -6.91 -20.61
CA CYS A 141 -5.05 -7.11 -19.16
C CYS A 141 -3.58 -7.38 -18.84
N TYR A 142 -2.90 -8.21 -19.62
CA TYR A 142 -1.47 -8.50 -19.41
C TYR A 142 -0.61 -7.25 -19.63
N LEU A 143 -0.88 -6.53 -20.71
CA LEU A 143 -0.15 -5.31 -21.02
C LEU A 143 -0.39 -4.22 -19.97
N CYS A 144 -1.64 -4.03 -19.55
CA CYS A 144 -2.01 -3.13 -18.47
C CYS A 144 -1.26 -3.45 -17.17
N ALA A 145 -1.23 -4.72 -16.76
CA ALA A 145 -0.51 -5.15 -15.56
C ALA A 145 1.01 -4.89 -15.67
N ARG A 146 1.60 -5.13 -16.84
CA ARG A 146 3.02 -4.88 -17.10
C ARG A 146 3.35 -3.38 -17.08
N MET A 147 2.52 -2.55 -17.71
CA MET A 147 2.69 -1.10 -17.71
C MET A 147 2.53 -0.52 -16.31
N ARG A 148 1.50 -0.94 -15.57
CA ARG A 148 1.31 -0.55 -14.16
C ARG A 148 2.56 -0.81 -13.33
N ARG A 149 3.13 -2.00 -13.46
CA ARG A 149 4.36 -2.36 -12.75
C ARG A 149 5.50 -1.43 -13.13
N GLY A 150 5.71 -1.17 -14.42
CA GLY A 150 6.74 -0.24 -14.91
C GLY A 150 6.59 1.16 -14.34
N HIS A 151 5.38 1.73 -14.35
CA HIS A 151 5.10 3.05 -13.79
C HIS A 151 5.35 3.11 -12.29
N LEU A 152 4.90 2.09 -11.53
CA LEU A 152 5.17 1.98 -10.09
C LEU A 152 6.68 1.97 -9.78
N TYR A 153 7.46 1.18 -10.52
CA TYR A 153 8.91 1.14 -10.34
C TYR A 153 9.58 2.47 -10.65
N ASN A 154 9.22 3.11 -11.77
CA ASN A 154 9.78 4.40 -12.15
C ASN A 154 9.47 5.47 -11.10
N TYR A 155 8.22 5.52 -10.65
CA TYR A 155 7.80 6.50 -9.65
C TYR A 155 8.47 6.25 -8.29
N ALA A 156 8.50 5.02 -7.81
CA ALA A 156 9.19 4.67 -6.57
C ALA A 156 10.69 5.02 -6.64
N LYS A 157 11.33 4.76 -7.78
CA LYS A 157 12.74 5.11 -8.00
C LYS A 157 12.95 6.63 -8.01
N SER A 158 12.05 7.41 -8.58
CA SER A 158 12.11 8.89 -8.56
C SER A 158 12.01 9.46 -7.14
N LEU A 159 11.32 8.75 -6.24
CA LEU A 159 11.24 9.08 -4.81
C LEU A 159 12.45 8.58 -4.00
N GLY A 160 13.45 7.97 -4.68
CA GLY A 160 14.64 7.40 -4.04
C GLY A 160 14.37 6.10 -3.29
N CYS A 161 13.24 5.42 -3.55
CA CYS A 161 12.94 4.13 -2.94
C CYS A 161 13.75 3.01 -3.59
N ASN A 162 14.22 2.07 -2.78
CA ASN A 162 14.90 0.85 -3.23
C ASN A 162 14.00 -0.39 -3.13
N LYS A 163 12.82 -0.27 -2.53
CA LYS A 163 11.85 -1.35 -2.41
C LYS A 163 10.44 -0.91 -2.74
N ILE A 164 9.66 -1.85 -3.31
CA ILE A 164 8.23 -1.71 -3.54
C ILE A 164 7.51 -2.82 -2.78
N ALA A 165 6.58 -2.44 -1.90
CA ALA A 165 5.73 -3.37 -1.17
C ALA A 165 4.36 -3.50 -1.83
N LEU A 166 3.96 -4.72 -2.14
CA LEU A 166 2.64 -5.07 -2.68
C LEU A 166 1.84 -5.89 -1.66
N GLY A 167 0.54 -5.65 -1.62
CA GLY A 167 -0.38 -6.24 -0.65
C GLY A 167 -0.88 -7.65 -1.02
N HIS A 168 -0.05 -8.49 -1.64
CA HIS A 168 -0.38 -9.88 -1.89
C HIS A 168 -0.26 -10.69 -0.60
N HIS A 169 -1.28 -11.51 -0.32
CA HIS A 169 -1.37 -12.30 0.90
C HIS A 169 -1.16 -13.81 0.62
N TYR A 170 -1.25 -14.64 1.67
CA TYR A 170 -0.99 -16.07 1.61
C TYR A 170 -1.86 -16.80 0.57
N ASP A 171 -3.13 -16.44 0.48
CA ASP A 171 -4.08 -17.10 -0.42
C ASP A 171 -3.78 -16.76 -1.89
N ASP A 172 -3.37 -15.52 -2.21
CA ASP A 172 -2.91 -15.14 -3.56
C ASP A 172 -1.73 -16.01 -4.03
N VAL A 173 -0.83 -16.35 -3.12
CA VAL A 173 0.32 -17.22 -3.43
C VAL A 173 -0.13 -18.61 -3.82
N ILE A 174 -1.05 -19.20 -3.04
CA ILE A 174 -1.61 -20.51 -3.31
C ILE A 174 -2.38 -20.52 -4.64
N GLU A 175 -3.26 -19.52 -4.81
CA GLU A 175 -4.04 -19.38 -6.04
C GLU A 175 -3.14 -19.23 -7.28
N THR A 176 -2.07 -18.44 -7.18
CA THR A 176 -1.11 -18.29 -8.28
C THR A 176 -0.43 -19.63 -8.64
N ILE A 177 -0.03 -20.41 -7.64
CA ILE A 177 0.58 -21.73 -7.87
C ILE A 177 -0.43 -22.67 -8.53
N LEU A 178 -1.65 -22.76 -7.98
CA LEU A 178 -2.69 -23.64 -8.51
C LEU A 178 -3.09 -23.25 -9.94
N MET A 179 -3.25 -21.97 -10.22
CA MET A 179 -3.54 -21.48 -11.57
C MET A 179 -2.40 -21.80 -12.55
N GLY A 180 -1.15 -21.64 -12.13
CA GLY A 180 0.02 -22.01 -12.93
C GLY A 180 0.04 -23.48 -13.29
N MET A 181 -0.27 -24.36 -12.33
CA MET A 181 -0.34 -25.81 -12.53
C MET A 181 -1.51 -26.24 -13.42
N LEU A 182 -2.71 -25.70 -13.18
CA LEU A 182 -3.95 -26.10 -13.85
C LEU A 182 -4.06 -25.58 -15.29
N TYR A 183 -3.64 -24.35 -15.52
CA TYR A 183 -3.83 -23.67 -16.82
C TYR A 183 -2.54 -23.44 -17.59
N GLY A 184 -1.40 -23.36 -16.91
CA GLY A 184 -0.12 -23.07 -17.53
C GLY A 184 0.83 -24.27 -17.69
N ALA A 185 0.47 -25.44 -17.14
CA ALA A 185 1.38 -26.60 -17.01
C ALA A 185 2.76 -26.21 -16.44
N GLN A 186 2.81 -25.18 -15.61
CA GLN A 186 4.03 -24.62 -15.00
C GLN A 186 3.81 -24.38 -13.52
N ILE A 187 4.85 -24.58 -12.72
CA ILE A 187 4.85 -24.17 -11.32
C ILE A 187 5.37 -22.74 -11.28
N GLN A 188 4.47 -21.78 -11.28
CA GLN A 188 4.80 -20.38 -11.05
C GLN A 188 4.61 -20.05 -9.57
N THR A 189 5.66 -19.55 -8.92
CA THR A 189 5.61 -19.16 -7.52
C THR A 189 5.65 -17.64 -7.41
N MET A 190 4.83 -17.11 -6.51
CA MET A 190 4.94 -15.72 -6.08
C MET A 190 5.93 -15.68 -4.92
N MET A 191 7.12 -15.16 -5.15
CA MET A 191 8.15 -15.08 -4.11
C MET A 191 7.88 -13.90 -3.18
N PRO A 192 8.16 -14.05 -1.86
CA PRO A 192 7.97 -12.96 -0.90
C PRO A 192 8.94 -11.79 -1.12
N LYS A 193 10.03 -12.04 -1.84
CA LYS A 193 11.06 -11.07 -2.20
C LYS A 193 11.61 -11.39 -3.59
N LEU A 194 11.64 -10.39 -4.46
CA LEU A 194 12.17 -10.49 -5.81
C LEU A 194 13.04 -9.29 -6.13
N HIS A 195 14.22 -9.55 -6.68
CA HIS A 195 15.03 -8.50 -7.30
C HIS A 195 14.47 -8.15 -8.68
N SER A 196 14.37 -6.88 -8.97
CA SER A 196 13.91 -6.45 -10.29
C SER A 196 15.01 -6.62 -11.32
N THR A 197 14.71 -7.32 -12.41
CA THR A 197 15.63 -7.48 -13.54
C THR A 197 15.70 -6.23 -14.43
N ASN A 198 14.63 -5.43 -14.45
CA ASN A 198 14.52 -4.25 -15.32
C ASN A 198 14.87 -2.93 -14.60
N PHE A 199 14.88 -2.95 -13.28
CA PHE A 199 15.16 -1.78 -12.43
C PHE A 199 16.26 -2.15 -11.44
N GLU A 200 17.50 -1.89 -11.83
CA GLU A 200 18.66 -2.19 -11.01
C GLU A 200 18.57 -1.54 -9.62
N GLY A 201 18.90 -2.32 -8.58
CA GLY A 201 18.83 -1.90 -7.19
C GLY A 201 17.44 -1.86 -6.58
N MET A 202 16.39 -2.27 -7.32
CA MET A 202 15.01 -2.30 -6.82
C MET A 202 14.60 -3.73 -6.43
N GLU A 203 13.94 -3.86 -5.28
CA GLU A 203 13.33 -5.11 -4.82
C GLU A 203 11.81 -4.97 -4.74
N LEU A 204 11.10 -6.03 -5.11
CA LEU A 204 9.68 -6.21 -4.86
C LEU A 204 9.51 -7.06 -3.61
N ILE A 205 8.69 -6.61 -2.66
CA ILE A 205 8.44 -7.34 -1.41
C ILE A 205 6.95 -7.58 -1.18
N GLY A 206 6.61 -8.75 -0.63
CA GLY A 206 5.27 -9.17 -0.26
C GLY A 206 5.13 -9.34 1.26
N PRO A 207 4.92 -8.26 2.01
CA PRO A 207 4.91 -8.34 3.48
C PRO A 207 3.74 -9.12 4.07
N LEU A 208 2.63 -9.25 3.33
CA LEU A 208 1.46 -10.04 3.74
C LEU A 208 1.56 -11.53 3.36
N TYR A 209 2.71 -11.98 2.87
CA TYR A 209 2.94 -13.34 2.36
C TYR A 209 2.48 -14.47 3.30
N LEU A 210 2.55 -14.28 4.61
CA LEU A 210 2.12 -15.25 5.63
C LEU A 210 0.78 -14.89 6.28
N VAL A 211 0.11 -13.82 5.85
CA VAL A 211 -1.19 -13.38 6.37
C VAL A 211 -2.30 -14.00 5.53
N ARG A 212 -3.28 -14.64 6.16
CA ARG A 212 -4.42 -15.27 5.48
C ARG A 212 -5.51 -14.24 5.17
N GLU A 213 -6.19 -14.42 4.06
CA GLU A 213 -7.29 -13.54 3.64
C GLU A 213 -8.44 -13.51 4.67
N ASP A 214 -8.79 -14.66 5.24
CA ASP A 214 -9.82 -14.76 6.27
C ASP A 214 -9.51 -13.92 7.51
N ASP A 215 -8.24 -13.82 7.88
CA ASP A 215 -7.82 -12.97 9.01
C ASP A 215 -7.87 -11.49 8.67
N ILE A 216 -7.75 -11.12 7.39
CA ILE A 216 -7.90 -9.75 6.90
C ILE A 216 -9.40 -9.34 6.88
N LYS A 217 -10.29 -10.27 6.57
CA LYS A 217 -11.76 -10.04 6.51
C LYS A 217 -12.42 -10.00 7.87
N ALA A 218 -11.79 -10.50 8.95
CA ALA A 218 -12.34 -10.65 10.30
C ALA A 218 -12.37 -9.35 11.11
#